data_efdb7a49d4ae4968a6812a88e84d8c4b
#
_entry.id   efdb7a49d4ae4968a6812a88e84d8c4b
#
_cell.length_a   1.000
_cell.length_b   1.000
_cell.length_c   1.000
_cell.angle_alpha   90.00
_cell.angle_beta   90.00
_cell.angle_gamma   90.00
#
_symmetry.space_group_name_H-M   'P 1'
#
loop_
_entity.id
_entity.type
_entity.pdbx_description
1 polymer ?
#
loop_
_entity_poly.entity_id
_entity_poly.type
_entity_poly.pdbx_seq_one_letter_code
_entity_poly.pdbx_strand_id
1 'polypeptide(L)'
;MRVVCVVLLMLMLPLSGCLGSDGGGVQSSGDAVEEVYGACTAPAEATTQNMTVVLVDGVERQYRLTVPAADAGVALPIIIAFHGGGGAEEDFPQQNEFDALAQEERFIMAYAIAEDDRTAAEGEWFLNTAATSREDNNFAEAIVDALDEQYCIDDTRLYAIGYSLGSMFTYEVACQLNHRFAAVASFAGTMPVAPETCDLVGNMAVMHVHGKLDMIIDYDDDWDWKDGEHEGVGTMSNIPGMIDAWSVRAACTDDAGESTLTLEHIIHHGCEADVRIEHYGIEFQGHGWPDQVNGTETYRLMWNFLSEFAHVG
;
A
#
# COMPACT_ATOMS: atom_id res chain seq x y z
N MET A 1 -34.74 -22.77 -39.14
CA MET A 1 -36.11 -22.47 -38.78
C MET A 1 -36.52 -23.39 -37.60
N ARG A 2 -36.38 -22.94 -36.40
CA ARG A 2 -37.04 -23.52 -35.21
C ARG A 2 -37.36 -22.37 -34.26
N VAL A 3 -38.66 -22.18 -34.10
CA VAL A 3 -39.29 -21.18 -33.23
C VAL A 3 -39.25 -21.67 -31.82
N VAL A 4 -38.81 -20.84 -30.87
CA VAL A 4 -38.97 -21.09 -29.42
C VAL A 4 -39.94 -20.08 -28.87
N CYS A 5 -41.07 -20.53 -28.38
CA CYS A 5 -42.08 -19.76 -27.69
C CYS A 5 -41.61 -19.35 -26.30
N VAL A 6 -41.72 -18.05 -26.01
CA VAL A 6 -41.61 -17.52 -24.64
C VAL A 6 -43.02 -17.48 -24.05
N VAL A 7 -43.26 -18.20 -22.95
CA VAL A 7 -44.49 -18.13 -22.16
C VAL A 7 -44.31 -17.06 -21.06
N LEU A 8 -45.11 -16.02 -21.18
CA LEU A 8 -45.25 -15.00 -20.14
C LEU A 8 -46.28 -15.43 -19.13
N LEU A 9 -45.89 -15.62 -17.86
CA LEU A 9 -46.81 -15.88 -16.76
C LEU A 9 -47.06 -14.55 -16.01
N MET A 10 -48.26 -13.99 -16.20
CA MET A 10 -48.80 -12.92 -15.35
C MET A 10 -49.38 -13.47 -14.07
N LEU A 11 -48.90 -13.06 -12.92
CA LEU A 11 -49.55 -13.29 -11.63
C LEU A 11 -50.20 -11.99 -11.17
N MET A 12 -51.55 -12.05 -11.05
CA MET A 12 -52.39 -10.99 -10.48
C MET A 12 -52.34 -11.04 -8.95
N LEU A 13 -52.18 -9.89 -8.31
CA LEU A 13 -52.33 -9.65 -6.87
C LEU A 13 -53.81 -9.24 -6.58
N PRO A 14 -54.44 -9.70 -5.50
CA PRO A 14 -55.67 -9.10 -5.03
C PRO A 14 -55.41 -7.95 -4.03
N LEU A 15 -56.02 -6.79 -4.24
CA LEU A 15 -56.22 -5.77 -3.23
C LEU A 15 -57.22 -6.21 -2.19
N SER A 16 -56.88 -6.08 -0.91
CA SER A 16 -57.84 -6.00 0.17
C SER A 16 -57.49 -4.86 1.08
N GLY A 17 -58.28 -3.84 1.07
CA GLY A 17 -58.24 -2.73 2.03
C GLY A 17 -58.95 -3.07 3.32
N CYS A 18 -58.48 -2.54 4.43
CA CYS A 18 -59.30 -2.28 5.63
C CYS A 18 -58.75 -1.03 6.34
N LEU A 19 -59.64 -0.09 6.52
CA LEU A 19 -59.51 1.11 7.33
C LEU A 19 -59.63 0.79 8.82
N GLY A 20 -58.80 1.41 9.65
CA GLY A 20 -58.95 1.36 11.11
C GLY A 20 -58.02 2.37 11.78
N SER A 21 -58.60 3.31 12.46
CA SER A 21 -58.08 4.53 13.07
C SER A 21 -57.34 4.34 14.39
N ASP A 22 -56.55 5.38 14.67
CA ASP A 22 -56.15 5.98 15.97
C ASP A 22 -55.02 5.43 16.82
N GLY A 23 -54.04 6.28 17.01
CA GLY A 23 -53.55 6.69 18.31
C GLY A 23 -52.21 6.08 18.79
N GLY A 24 -51.24 6.91 18.90
CA GLY A 24 -50.10 6.66 19.80
C GLY A 24 -48.74 6.82 19.18
N GLY A 25 -48.16 8.02 19.30
CA GLY A 25 -46.76 8.24 18.93
C GLY A 25 -45.79 7.38 19.76
N VAL A 26 -45.00 6.59 19.06
CA VAL A 26 -43.77 6.04 19.57
C VAL A 26 -42.65 6.59 18.69
N GLN A 27 -41.84 7.46 19.30
CA GLN A 27 -40.56 7.81 18.71
C GLN A 27 -39.72 6.53 18.60
N SER A 28 -39.62 6.01 17.39
CA SER A 28 -38.59 5.05 17.03
C SER A 28 -37.30 5.84 16.96
N SER A 29 -36.46 5.71 17.99
CA SER A 29 -35.02 5.90 17.85
C SER A 29 -34.56 4.85 16.83
N GLY A 30 -34.36 5.29 15.60
CA GLY A 30 -33.67 4.47 14.60
C GLY A 30 -32.23 4.33 15.03
N ASP A 31 -31.93 3.24 15.72
CA ASP A 31 -30.57 2.71 15.74
C ASP A 31 -30.25 2.38 14.28
N ALA A 32 -29.36 3.17 13.68
CA ALA A 32 -28.73 2.79 12.43
C ALA A 32 -28.03 1.46 12.73
N VAL A 33 -28.59 0.38 12.29
CA VAL A 33 -27.90 -0.91 12.23
C VAL A 33 -26.83 -0.69 11.17
N GLU A 34 -25.59 -0.49 11.61
CA GLU A 34 -24.43 -0.55 10.78
C GLU A 34 -24.46 -1.92 10.11
N GLU A 35 -24.60 -1.99 8.79
CA GLU A 35 -24.52 -3.24 8.05
C GLU A 35 -23.07 -3.73 8.21
N VAL A 36 -22.85 -4.64 9.13
CA VAL A 36 -21.57 -5.33 9.30
C VAL A 36 -21.39 -6.21 8.07
N TYR A 37 -20.46 -5.86 7.21
CA TYR A 37 -20.10 -6.62 6.01
C TYR A 37 -19.74 -8.06 6.37
N GLY A 38 -20.05 -9.01 5.48
CA GLY A 38 -19.99 -10.45 5.76
C GLY A 38 -18.66 -10.95 6.34
N ALA A 39 -17.53 -10.41 5.89
CA ALA A 39 -16.19 -10.75 6.40
C ALA A 39 -15.94 -10.30 7.85
N CYS A 40 -16.61 -9.24 8.34
CA CYS A 40 -16.48 -8.78 9.72
C CYS A 40 -17.31 -9.58 10.73
N THR A 41 -18.14 -10.53 10.30
CA THR A 41 -18.96 -11.33 11.20
C THR A 41 -18.27 -12.57 11.77
N ALA A 42 -17.08 -12.92 11.24
CA ALA A 42 -16.29 -14.06 11.66
C ALA A 42 -14.94 -13.62 12.24
N PRO A 43 -14.37 -14.36 13.20
CA PRO A 43 -13.00 -14.12 13.66
C PRO A 43 -11.99 -14.51 12.58
N ALA A 44 -10.83 -13.83 12.57
CA ALA A 44 -9.68 -14.28 11.79
C ALA A 44 -8.82 -15.22 12.63
N GLU A 45 -8.44 -16.35 12.02
CA GLU A 45 -7.47 -17.28 12.63
C GLU A 45 -6.06 -16.90 12.19
N ALA A 46 -5.11 -16.95 13.13
CA ALA A 46 -3.70 -16.72 12.81
C ALA A 46 -3.22 -17.72 11.76
N THR A 47 -2.73 -17.22 10.64
CA THR A 47 -2.25 -18.07 9.54
C THR A 47 -1.08 -17.44 8.81
N THR A 48 -0.26 -18.28 8.17
CA THR A 48 0.72 -17.88 7.17
C THR A 48 0.54 -18.79 5.95
N GLN A 49 0.33 -18.18 4.80
CA GLN A 49 0.14 -18.87 3.52
C GLN A 49 1.30 -18.48 2.60
N ASN A 50 2.16 -19.42 2.26
CA ASN A 50 3.36 -19.16 1.45
C ASN A 50 3.02 -18.81 -0.01
N MET A 51 1.83 -19.19 -0.48
CA MET A 51 1.41 -18.90 -1.84
C MET A 51 -0.10 -18.66 -1.84
N THR A 52 -0.49 -17.45 -2.16
CA THR A 52 -1.88 -17.05 -2.39
C THR A 52 -1.98 -16.52 -3.82
N VAL A 53 -3.06 -16.85 -4.51
CA VAL A 53 -3.27 -16.47 -5.91
C VAL A 53 -4.44 -15.51 -6.01
N VAL A 54 -4.26 -14.45 -6.79
CA VAL A 54 -5.32 -13.53 -7.17
C VAL A 54 -5.31 -13.32 -8.68
N LEU A 55 -6.48 -13.09 -9.28
CA LEU A 55 -6.62 -12.80 -10.70
C LEU A 55 -6.56 -11.28 -10.92
N VAL A 56 -5.64 -10.85 -11.78
CA VAL A 56 -5.48 -9.46 -12.20
C VAL A 56 -5.63 -9.41 -13.72
N ASP A 57 -6.67 -8.80 -14.21
CA ASP A 57 -6.97 -8.69 -15.65
C ASP A 57 -6.94 -10.06 -16.39
N GLY A 58 -7.25 -11.14 -15.67
CA GLY A 58 -7.28 -12.51 -16.21
C GLY A 58 -5.94 -13.25 -16.13
N VAL A 59 -4.91 -12.65 -15.53
CA VAL A 59 -3.60 -13.24 -15.23
C VAL A 59 -3.54 -13.63 -13.75
N GLU A 60 -3.04 -14.82 -13.44
CA GLU A 60 -2.79 -15.25 -12.07
C GLU A 60 -1.53 -14.56 -11.53
N ARG A 61 -1.69 -13.82 -10.42
CA ARG A 61 -0.59 -13.21 -9.67
C ARG A 61 -0.52 -13.83 -8.28
N GLN A 62 0.63 -13.81 -7.69
CA GLN A 62 0.91 -14.51 -6.44
C GLN A 62 1.43 -13.57 -5.35
N TYR A 63 1.11 -13.88 -4.12
CA TYR A 63 1.65 -13.20 -2.93
C TYR A 63 1.70 -14.17 -1.74
N ARG A 64 2.62 -13.93 -0.82
CA ARG A 64 2.67 -14.60 0.49
C ARG A 64 1.85 -13.79 1.49
N LEU A 65 1.18 -14.45 2.41
CA LEU A 65 0.24 -13.82 3.32
C LEU A 65 0.49 -14.25 4.78
N THR A 66 0.53 -13.29 5.69
CA THR A 66 0.45 -13.52 7.14
C THR A 66 -0.72 -12.74 7.72
N VAL A 67 -1.62 -13.43 8.39
CA VAL A 67 -2.82 -12.89 9.03
C VAL A 67 -2.73 -13.11 10.53
N PRO A 68 -2.94 -12.11 11.39
CA PRO A 68 -3.01 -12.28 12.83
C PRO A 68 -4.37 -12.84 13.26
N ALA A 69 -4.44 -13.42 14.46
CA ALA A 69 -5.72 -13.73 15.07
C ALA A 69 -6.47 -12.43 15.43
N ALA A 70 -7.77 -12.40 15.10
CA ALA A 70 -8.65 -11.27 15.44
C ALA A 70 -10.06 -11.77 15.77
N ASP A 71 -10.70 -11.12 16.76
CA ASP A 71 -12.10 -11.39 17.07
C ASP A 71 -13.01 -10.83 15.95
N ALA A 72 -14.22 -11.39 15.84
CA ALA A 72 -15.21 -10.87 14.91
C ALA A 72 -15.50 -9.39 15.16
N GLY A 73 -15.57 -8.61 14.09
CA GLY A 73 -15.77 -7.16 14.14
C GLY A 73 -14.50 -6.32 14.38
N VAL A 74 -13.35 -6.96 14.53
CA VAL A 74 -12.07 -6.24 14.65
C VAL A 74 -11.47 -6.07 13.25
N ALA A 75 -11.47 -4.84 12.77
CA ALA A 75 -10.89 -4.50 11.48
C ALA A 75 -9.35 -4.39 11.56
N LEU A 76 -8.67 -5.01 10.59
CA LEU A 76 -7.21 -5.14 10.55
C LEU A 76 -6.61 -4.21 9.48
N PRO A 77 -5.57 -3.44 9.81
CA PRO A 77 -4.75 -2.75 8.81
C PRO A 77 -4.08 -3.75 7.86
N ILE A 78 -3.70 -3.29 6.66
CA ILE A 78 -2.93 -4.08 5.70
C ILE A 78 -1.61 -3.38 5.38
N ILE A 79 -0.52 -4.15 5.34
CA ILE A 79 0.74 -3.75 4.72
C ILE A 79 0.99 -4.65 3.51
N ILE A 80 1.22 -4.04 2.34
CA ILE A 80 1.73 -4.76 1.16
C ILE A 80 3.22 -4.46 1.02
N ALA A 81 4.05 -5.50 0.94
CA ALA A 81 5.49 -5.41 0.77
C ALA A 81 5.90 -5.77 -0.66
N PHE A 82 6.80 -4.98 -1.24
CA PHE A 82 7.35 -5.15 -2.58
C PHE A 82 8.85 -5.41 -2.52
N HIS A 83 9.29 -6.59 -2.98
CA HIS A 83 10.69 -7.02 -2.97
C HIS A 83 11.57 -6.25 -3.97
N GLY A 84 12.89 -6.38 -3.85
CA GLY A 84 13.87 -5.81 -4.78
C GLY A 84 13.90 -6.49 -6.14
N GLY A 85 14.61 -5.93 -7.11
CA GLY A 85 14.75 -6.47 -8.46
C GLY A 85 15.35 -7.88 -8.46
N GLY A 86 14.81 -8.75 -9.31
CA GLY A 86 15.21 -10.15 -9.43
C GLY A 86 14.86 -11.03 -8.24
N GLY A 87 14.08 -10.51 -7.27
CA GLY A 87 13.69 -11.21 -6.07
C GLY A 87 12.32 -11.87 -6.14
N ALA A 88 11.94 -12.47 -5.01
CA ALA A 88 10.65 -13.09 -4.76
C ALA A 88 10.15 -12.66 -3.37
N GLU A 89 9.01 -13.21 -2.94
CA GLU A 89 8.45 -12.90 -1.61
C GLU A 89 9.39 -13.22 -0.44
N GLU A 90 10.19 -14.26 -0.56
CA GLU A 90 11.18 -14.69 0.45
C GLU A 90 12.42 -13.80 0.52
N ASP A 91 12.64 -12.96 -0.48
CA ASP A 91 13.78 -12.04 -0.53
C ASP A 91 13.49 -10.69 0.15
N PHE A 92 12.26 -10.48 0.65
CA PHE A 92 11.96 -9.26 1.37
C PHE A 92 12.70 -9.24 2.72
N PRO A 93 13.47 -8.16 3.02
CA PRO A 93 14.28 -8.11 4.23
C PRO A 93 13.47 -8.20 5.52
N GLN A 94 14.02 -8.85 6.53
CA GLN A 94 13.38 -9.00 7.86
C GLN A 94 11.96 -9.57 7.80
N GLN A 95 11.66 -10.43 6.83
CA GLN A 95 10.32 -10.97 6.61
C GLN A 95 9.76 -11.70 7.84
N ASN A 96 10.59 -12.51 8.53
CA ASN A 96 10.14 -13.21 9.73
C ASN A 96 9.85 -12.26 10.89
N GLU A 97 10.60 -11.16 10.98
CA GLU A 97 10.40 -10.10 11.98
C GLU A 97 9.11 -9.31 11.70
N PHE A 98 8.83 -8.99 10.43
CA PHE A 98 7.55 -8.40 10.02
C PHE A 98 6.38 -9.34 10.30
N ASP A 99 6.52 -10.64 10.05
CA ASP A 99 5.48 -11.63 10.38
C ASP A 99 5.19 -11.69 11.89
N ALA A 100 6.25 -11.68 12.69
CA ALA A 100 6.10 -11.66 14.15
C ALA A 100 5.43 -10.36 14.62
N LEU A 101 5.83 -9.22 14.04
CA LEU A 101 5.22 -7.92 14.32
C LEU A 101 3.76 -7.87 13.89
N ALA A 102 3.39 -8.46 12.76
CA ALA A 102 2.01 -8.54 12.28
C ALA A 102 1.10 -9.28 13.29
N GLN A 103 1.62 -10.33 13.95
CA GLN A 103 0.90 -11.02 15.03
C GLN A 103 0.80 -10.15 16.29
N GLU A 104 1.87 -9.42 16.65
CA GLU A 104 1.94 -8.57 17.84
C GLU A 104 1.01 -7.36 17.72
N GLU A 105 1.12 -6.62 16.61
CA GLU A 105 0.45 -5.33 16.38
C GLU A 105 -0.91 -5.45 15.66
N ARG A 106 -1.23 -6.67 15.20
CA ARG A 106 -2.51 -7.04 14.59
C ARG A 106 -2.78 -6.30 13.27
N PHE A 107 -1.93 -6.53 12.28
CA PHE A 107 -2.13 -6.14 10.90
C PHE A 107 -1.93 -7.34 9.95
N ILE A 108 -2.52 -7.29 8.78
CA ILE A 108 -2.30 -8.27 7.72
C ILE A 108 -1.03 -7.88 6.96
N MET A 109 -0.13 -8.84 6.74
CA MET A 109 1.08 -8.64 5.96
C MET A 109 1.02 -9.45 4.66
N ALA A 110 1.06 -8.77 3.51
CA ALA A 110 1.07 -9.38 2.19
C ALA A 110 2.40 -9.06 1.48
N TYR A 111 3.15 -10.08 1.07
CA TYR A 111 4.37 -9.93 0.30
C TYR A 111 4.04 -10.24 -1.16
N ALA A 112 3.94 -9.20 -1.96
CA ALA A 112 3.63 -9.31 -3.38
C ALA A 112 4.82 -9.89 -4.15
N ILE A 113 4.55 -10.75 -5.14
CA ILE A 113 5.56 -11.34 -6.01
C ILE A 113 5.43 -10.71 -7.38
N ALA A 114 6.52 -10.11 -7.86
CA ALA A 114 6.57 -9.57 -9.22
C ALA A 114 6.48 -10.69 -10.26
N GLU A 115 6.00 -10.37 -11.44
CA GLU A 115 5.84 -11.34 -12.51
C GLU A 115 7.19 -11.70 -13.15
N ASP A 116 7.47 -13.02 -13.28
CA ASP A 116 8.75 -13.54 -13.80
C ASP A 116 8.94 -13.35 -15.31
N ASP A 117 7.87 -13.10 -16.05
CA ASP A 117 7.87 -13.11 -17.55
C ASP A 117 8.08 -11.71 -18.16
N ARG A 118 8.74 -10.82 -17.43
CA ARG A 118 9.00 -9.46 -17.92
C ARG A 118 10.35 -9.35 -18.61
N THR A 119 10.36 -8.55 -19.65
CA THR A 119 11.33 -8.53 -20.75
C THR A 119 12.77 -8.19 -20.41
N ALA A 120 13.08 -7.78 -19.19
CA ALA A 120 14.40 -7.27 -18.88
C ALA A 120 15.11 -7.97 -17.72
N ALA A 121 14.41 -8.27 -16.65
CA ALA A 121 14.92 -9.05 -15.53
C ALA A 121 13.74 -9.78 -14.89
N GLU A 122 13.97 -10.99 -14.46
CA GLU A 122 13.00 -11.79 -13.74
C GLU A 122 12.58 -11.08 -12.45
N GLY A 123 11.28 -11.05 -12.14
CA GLY A 123 10.76 -10.50 -10.91
C GLY A 123 10.89 -8.98 -10.78
N GLU A 124 10.58 -8.22 -11.80
CA GLU A 124 10.61 -6.76 -11.79
C GLU A 124 9.23 -6.11 -11.71
N TRP A 125 9.19 -4.92 -11.12
CA TRP A 125 8.01 -4.05 -11.03
C TRP A 125 7.99 -3.04 -12.17
N PHE A 126 6.82 -2.74 -12.73
CA PHE A 126 6.67 -1.64 -13.69
C PHE A 126 6.76 -0.28 -13.01
N LEU A 127 7.60 0.59 -13.55
CA LEU A 127 7.83 1.94 -13.04
C LEU A 127 7.43 3.00 -14.07
N ASN A 128 7.09 4.19 -13.57
CA ASN A 128 6.69 5.37 -14.35
C ASN A 128 5.60 5.05 -15.36
N THR A 129 4.56 4.40 -14.89
CA THR A 129 3.49 3.90 -15.74
C THR A 129 2.42 4.95 -16.03
N ALA A 130 1.98 5.00 -17.29
CA ALA A 130 0.80 5.78 -17.67
C ALA A 130 -0.48 5.20 -17.02
N ALA A 131 -1.52 6.02 -16.91
CA ALA A 131 -2.81 5.62 -16.35
C ALA A 131 -3.45 4.39 -17.04
N THR A 132 -2.97 4.00 -18.23
CA THR A 132 -3.43 2.85 -19.03
C THR A 132 -2.54 1.61 -18.91
N SER A 133 -1.42 1.68 -18.18
CA SER A 133 -0.43 0.60 -18.04
C SER A 133 -0.16 0.34 -16.55
N ARG A 134 -1.19 -0.10 -15.84
CA ARG A 134 -1.19 -0.17 -14.36
C ARG A 134 -1.19 -1.60 -13.82
N GLU A 135 -0.55 -2.53 -14.49
CA GLU A 135 -0.66 -3.96 -14.16
C GLU A 135 -0.27 -4.27 -12.71
N ASP A 136 0.84 -3.73 -12.22
CA ASP A 136 1.26 -3.94 -10.83
C ASP A 136 0.46 -3.11 -9.83
N ASN A 137 0.00 -1.91 -10.20
CA ASN A 137 -0.94 -1.15 -9.37
C ASN A 137 -2.29 -1.89 -9.26
N ASN A 138 -2.80 -2.46 -10.37
CA ASN A 138 -4.00 -3.29 -10.35
C ASN A 138 -3.79 -4.55 -9.49
N PHE A 139 -2.56 -5.09 -9.46
CA PHE A 139 -2.24 -6.21 -8.59
C PHE A 139 -2.28 -5.82 -7.10
N ALA A 140 -1.73 -4.67 -6.74
CA ALA A 140 -1.82 -4.16 -5.36
C ALA A 140 -3.28 -3.94 -4.93
N GLU A 141 -4.11 -3.37 -5.80
CA GLU A 141 -5.56 -3.22 -5.56
C GLU A 141 -6.26 -4.58 -5.43
N ALA A 142 -5.96 -5.54 -6.32
CA ALA A 142 -6.55 -6.88 -6.28
C ALA A 142 -6.19 -7.67 -5.01
N ILE A 143 -4.99 -7.47 -4.44
CA ILE A 143 -4.63 -8.04 -3.13
C ILE A 143 -5.55 -7.48 -2.05
N VAL A 144 -5.74 -6.15 -1.99
CA VAL A 144 -6.62 -5.53 -0.99
C VAL A 144 -8.06 -6.03 -1.14
N ASP A 145 -8.59 -6.07 -2.37
CA ASP A 145 -9.95 -6.52 -2.65
C ASP A 145 -10.15 -8.00 -2.26
N ALA A 146 -9.19 -8.87 -2.56
CA ALA A 146 -9.24 -10.28 -2.18
C ALA A 146 -9.16 -10.49 -0.65
N LEU A 147 -8.44 -9.62 0.06
CA LEU A 147 -8.36 -9.64 1.52
C LEU A 147 -9.66 -9.11 2.16
N ASP A 148 -10.29 -8.08 1.59
CA ASP A 148 -11.57 -7.54 2.06
C ASP A 148 -12.71 -8.57 1.92
N GLU A 149 -12.68 -9.38 0.87
CA GLU A 149 -13.64 -10.49 0.72
C GLU A 149 -13.51 -11.55 1.80
N GLN A 150 -12.32 -11.73 2.41
CA GLN A 150 -12.01 -12.83 3.33
C GLN A 150 -11.89 -12.41 4.79
N TYR A 151 -11.46 -11.19 5.06
CA TYR A 151 -11.13 -10.69 6.40
C TYR A 151 -11.81 -9.35 6.66
N CYS A 152 -12.04 -9.04 7.93
CA CYS A 152 -12.45 -7.71 8.34
C CYS A 152 -11.26 -6.78 8.25
N ILE A 153 -11.19 -5.94 7.21
CA ILE A 153 -10.08 -5.00 7.01
C ILE A 153 -10.48 -3.57 7.39
N ASP A 154 -9.47 -2.77 7.74
CA ASP A 154 -9.60 -1.34 7.94
C ASP A 154 -9.14 -0.62 6.68
N ASP A 155 -10.08 -0.29 5.81
CA ASP A 155 -9.84 0.40 4.54
C ASP A 155 -9.17 1.76 4.69
N THR A 156 -9.21 2.34 5.87
CA THR A 156 -8.53 3.62 6.14
C THR A 156 -7.06 3.43 6.45
N ARG A 157 -6.60 2.22 6.78
CA ARG A 157 -5.23 1.89 7.18
C ARG A 157 -4.59 0.87 6.24
N LEU A 158 -4.47 1.26 4.97
CA LEU A 158 -3.74 0.51 3.95
C LEU A 158 -2.38 1.14 3.75
N TYR A 159 -1.33 0.33 3.78
CA TYR A 159 0.05 0.76 3.73
C TYR A 159 0.86 -0.03 2.73
N ALA A 160 1.91 0.58 2.19
CA ALA A 160 2.87 -0.09 1.32
C ALA A 160 4.30 0.09 1.83
N ILE A 161 5.11 -0.97 1.72
CA ILE A 161 6.54 -0.93 2.01
C ILE A 161 7.33 -1.52 0.85
N GLY A 162 8.56 -1.04 0.64
CA GLY A 162 9.38 -1.54 -0.43
C GLY A 162 10.87 -1.48 -0.17
N TYR A 163 11.61 -2.36 -0.85
CA TYR A 163 13.06 -2.40 -0.85
C TYR A 163 13.60 -2.33 -2.27
N SER A 164 14.62 -1.47 -2.53
CA SER A 164 15.29 -1.35 -3.83
C SER A 164 14.28 -1.06 -4.95
N LEU A 165 14.17 -1.89 -5.97
CA LEU A 165 13.17 -1.75 -7.03
C LEU A 165 11.73 -1.75 -6.49
N GLY A 166 11.43 -2.56 -5.47
CA GLY A 166 10.14 -2.53 -4.78
C GLY A 166 9.90 -1.22 -4.02
N SER A 167 10.96 -0.57 -3.51
CA SER A 167 10.87 0.79 -2.97
C SER A 167 10.49 1.81 -4.05
N MET A 168 11.04 1.70 -5.26
CA MET A 168 10.64 2.53 -6.39
C MET A 168 9.17 2.31 -6.76
N PHE A 169 8.72 1.05 -6.77
CA PHE A 169 7.33 0.73 -7.03
C PHE A 169 6.40 1.23 -5.90
N THR A 170 6.87 1.28 -4.68
CA THR A 170 6.11 1.88 -3.56
C THR A 170 5.74 3.34 -3.85
N TYR A 171 6.56 4.07 -4.59
CA TYR A 171 6.21 5.43 -5.04
C TYR A 171 5.18 5.44 -6.18
N GLU A 172 5.14 4.41 -7.04
CA GLU A 172 4.02 4.24 -7.99
C GLU A 172 2.69 4.05 -7.23
N VAL A 173 2.69 3.22 -6.19
CA VAL A 173 1.52 3.04 -5.30
C VAL A 173 1.15 4.38 -4.65
N ALA A 174 2.11 5.12 -4.10
CA ALA A 174 1.89 6.42 -3.49
C ALA A 174 1.30 7.44 -4.48
N CYS A 175 1.73 7.43 -5.73
CA CYS A 175 1.24 8.33 -6.77
C CYS A 175 -0.13 7.93 -7.32
N GLN A 176 -0.35 6.65 -7.59
CA GLN A 176 -1.51 6.18 -8.34
C GLN A 176 -2.64 5.62 -7.49
N LEU A 177 -2.33 5.17 -6.25
CA LEU A 177 -3.28 4.57 -5.33
C LEU A 177 -3.48 5.39 -4.04
N ASN A 178 -3.11 6.69 -4.06
CA ASN A 178 -3.26 7.59 -2.92
C ASN A 178 -4.73 7.78 -2.46
N HIS A 179 -5.68 7.37 -3.26
CA HIS A 179 -7.10 7.34 -2.91
C HIS A 179 -7.48 6.16 -1.99
N ARG A 180 -6.57 5.20 -1.78
CA ARG A 180 -6.76 4.03 -0.90
C ARG A 180 -5.69 3.93 0.18
N PHE A 181 -4.42 4.18 -0.17
CA PHE A 181 -3.29 4.02 0.75
C PHE A 181 -3.07 5.28 1.59
N ALA A 182 -2.90 5.12 2.89
CA ALA A 182 -2.70 6.20 3.84
C ALA A 182 -1.23 6.63 3.95
N ALA A 183 -0.31 5.67 3.88
CA ALA A 183 1.12 5.91 4.05
C ALA A 183 1.97 4.87 3.33
N VAL A 184 3.19 5.27 3.00
CA VAL A 184 4.22 4.39 2.45
C VAL A 184 5.53 4.53 3.22
N ALA A 185 6.29 3.42 3.34
CA ALA A 185 7.63 3.44 3.88
C ALA A 185 8.57 2.65 2.96
N SER A 186 9.69 3.23 2.58
CA SER A 186 10.56 2.66 1.58
C SER A 186 12.03 2.69 1.97
N PHE A 187 12.82 1.75 1.44
CA PHE A 187 14.26 1.68 1.66
C PHE A 187 15.02 1.48 0.35
N ALA A 188 16.06 2.32 0.15
CA ALA A 188 17.02 2.24 -0.95
C ALA A 188 16.37 2.23 -2.35
N GLY A 189 15.39 3.09 -2.58
CA GLY A 189 14.79 3.36 -3.88
C GLY A 189 14.73 4.84 -4.16
N THR A 190 14.14 5.20 -5.28
CA THR A 190 13.87 6.58 -5.69
C THR A 190 12.66 6.59 -6.63
N MET A 191 12.30 7.75 -7.17
CA MET A 191 11.24 7.89 -8.17
C MET A 191 11.70 8.77 -9.34
N PRO A 192 11.01 8.72 -10.50
CA PRO A 192 11.31 9.62 -11.60
C PRO A 192 11.17 11.09 -11.22
N VAL A 193 12.08 11.93 -11.73
CA VAL A 193 11.99 13.40 -11.61
C VAL A 193 10.67 13.92 -12.19
N ALA A 194 10.20 13.29 -13.27
CA ALA A 194 8.94 13.61 -13.94
C ALA A 194 8.06 12.36 -14.03
N PRO A 195 7.36 12.00 -12.95
CA PRO A 195 6.45 10.84 -12.97
C PRO A 195 5.27 11.10 -13.92
N GLU A 196 4.88 10.08 -14.71
CA GLU A 196 3.77 10.21 -15.66
C GLU A 196 2.42 10.39 -14.97
N THR A 197 2.24 9.74 -13.82
CA THR A 197 1.01 9.81 -13.02
C THR A 197 1.33 10.01 -11.56
N CYS A 198 1.29 11.24 -11.09
CA CYS A 198 1.43 11.57 -9.67
C CYS A 198 0.65 12.84 -9.32
N ASP A 199 -0.67 12.79 -9.48
CA ASP A 199 -1.58 13.90 -9.18
C ASP A 199 -2.02 13.86 -7.70
N LEU A 200 -1.05 13.72 -6.81
CA LEU A 200 -1.28 13.65 -5.38
C LEU A 200 -1.29 15.06 -4.78
N VAL A 201 -2.25 15.32 -3.92
CA VAL A 201 -2.33 16.54 -3.13
C VAL A 201 -2.60 16.19 -1.66
N GLY A 202 -1.58 16.30 -0.83
CA GLY A 202 -1.67 16.43 0.62
C GLY A 202 -2.25 15.26 1.44
N ASN A 203 -2.33 14.06 0.90
CA ASN A 203 -2.95 12.94 1.60
C ASN A 203 -2.08 11.66 1.68
N MET A 204 -0.78 11.76 1.44
CA MET A 204 0.13 10.62 1.51
C MET A 204 1.26 10.91 2.49
N ALA A 205 1.36 10.12 3.55
CA ALA A 205 2.52 10.12 4.42
C ALA A 205 3.64 9.26 3.82
N VAL A 206 4.86 9.78 3.81
CA VAL A 206 6.01 9.10 3.19
C VAL A 206 7.16 9.03 4.17
N MET A 207 7.68 7.82 4.42
CA MET A 207 8.99 7.60 5.04
C MET A 207 9.95 7.04 4.00
N HIS A 208 11.16 7.58 3.98
CA HIS A 208 12.26 7.05 3.17
C HIS A 208 13.51 6.83 4.00
N VAL A 209 14.13 5.67 3.85
CA VAL A 209 15.42 5.33 4.47
C VAL A 209 16.42 5.01 3.37
N HIS A 210 17.61 5.63 3.40
CA HIS A 210 18.63 5.44 2.36
C HIS A 210 20.04 5.46 2.92
N GLY A 211 20.89 4.61 2.37
CA GLY A 211 22.32 4.65 2.65
C GLY A 211 23.03 5.65 1.75
N LYS A 212 23.73 6.64 2.31
CA LYS A 212 24.42 7.69 1.51
C LYS A 212 25.62 7.20 0.70
N LEU A 213 26.06 5.95 0.91
CA LEU A 213 27.08 5.28 0.10
C LEU A 213 26.46 4.21 -0.83
N ASP A 214 25.20 4.36 -1.17
CA ASP A 214 24.54 3.48 -2.13
C ASP A 214 25.14 3.68 -3.52
N MET A 215 25.71 2.62 -4.08
CA MET A 215 26.34 2.61 -5.41
C MET A 215 25.42 2.03 -6.49
N ILE A 216 24.19 1.64 -6.14
CA ILE A 216 23.18 1.07 -7.05
C ILE A 216 22.13 2.14 -7.34
N ILE A 217 21.61 2.75 -6.29
CA ILE A 217 20.67 3.87 -6.36
C ILE A 217 21.37 5.10 -5.76
N ASP A 218 21.82 6.00 -6.61
CA ASP A 218 22.63 7.14 -6.18
C ASP A 218 21.85 8.05 -5.24
N TYR A 219 22.52 8.50 -4.15
CA TYR A 219 21.93 9.38 -3.17
C TYR A 219 21.94 10.84 -3.60
N ASP A 220 23.06 11.29 -4.17
CA ASP A 220 23.34 12.71 -4.40
C ASP A 220 23.02 13.19 -5.81
N ASP A 221 23.09 12.31 -6.81
CA ASP A 221 22.96 12.67 -8.22
C ASP A 221 21.70 12.10 -8.88
N ASP A 222 21.07 12.88 -9.75
CA ASP A 222 20.07 12.36 -10.68
C ASP A 222 20.74 11.45 -11.72
N TRP A 223 20.07 10.37 -12.10
CA TRP A 223 20.63 9.41 -13.05
C TRP A 223 19.56 8.84 -13.99
N ASP A 224 19.99 8.54 -15.21
CA ASP A 224 19.08 7.95 -16.20
C ASP A 224 18.99 6.44 -15.99
N TRP A 225 17.78 5.93 -15.85
CA TRP A 225 17.51 4.50 -15.87
C TRP A 225 17.81 3.96 -17.27
N LYS A 226 18.84 3.12 -17.36
CA LYS A 226 19.58 2.90 -18.61
C LYS A 226 19.13 1.71 -19.43
N ASP A 227 19.40 1.89 -20.70
CA ASP A 227 19.87 0.89 -21.68
C ASP A 227 18.83 -0.09 -22.20
N GLY A 228 17.64 0.38 -22.57
CA GLY A 228 16.70 -0.44 -23.36
C GLY A 228 15.94 -1.51 -22.55
N GLU A 229 16.44 -1.88 -21.38
CA GLU A 229 15.75 -2.80 -20.47
C GLU A 229 14.65 -2.09 -19.69
N HIS A 230 14.78 -0.79 -19.49
CA HIS A 230 13.83 0.05 -18.75
C HIS A 230 13.43 1.30 -19.56
N GLU A 231 13.21 1.13 -20.86
CA GLU A 231 12.77 2.23 -21.72
C GLU A 231 11.47 2.87 -21.19
N GLY A 232 11.50 4.19 -21.06
CA GLY A 232 10.34 4.97 -20.64
C GLY A 232 10.30 5.32 -19.15
N VAL A 233 11.16 4.75 -18.32
CA VAL A 233 11.23 5.15 -16.88
C VAL A 233 11.79 6.57 -16.73
N GLY A 234 12.77 6.94 -17.54
CA GLY A 234 13.34 8.29 -17.58
C GLY A 234 14.42 8.55 -16.52
N THR A 235 14.63 9.82 -16.21
CA THR A 235 15.61 10.26 -15.22
C THR A 235 15.06 10.06 -13.81
N MET A 236 15.81 9.33 -12.99
CA MET A 236 15.52 9.10 -11.59
C MET A 236 16.09 10.23 -10.73
N SER A 237 15.35 10.63 -9.72
CA SER A 237 15.73 11.72 -8.83
C SER A 237 16.83 11.29 -7.85
N ASN A 238 17.73 12.20 -7.52
CA ASN A 238 18.52 12.08 -6.30
C ASN A 238 17.60 12.08 -5.07
N ILE A 239 18.08 11.52 -3.96
CA ILE A 239 17.22 11.31 -2.79
C ILE A 239 16.78 12.62 -2.13
N PRO A 240 17.66 13.62 -1.87
CA PRO A 240 17.21 14.91 -1.35
C PRO A 240 16.15 15.58 -2.23
N GLY A 241 16.33 15.58 -3.56
CA GLY A 241 15.37 16.16 -4.49
C GLY A 241 14.02 15.43 -4.50
N MET A 242 14.02 14.11 -4.35
CA MET A 242 12.80 13.32 -4.20
C MET A 242 12.06 13.67 -2.91
N ILE A 243 12.75 13.78 -1.78
CA ILE A 243 12.13 14.14 -0.49
C ILE A 243 11.54 15.55 -0.54
N ASP A 244 12.27 16.51 -1.13
CA ASP A 244 11.77 17.87 -1.36
C ASP A 244 10.51 17.86 -2.24
N ALA A 245 10.48 17.03 -3.30
CA ALA A 245 9.31 16.91 -4.16
C ALA A 245 8.08 16.35 -3.41
N TRP A 246 8.27 15.41 -2.50
CA TRP A 246 7.19 14.90 -1.64
C TRP A 246 6.71 15.95 -0.64
N SER A 247 7.63 16.70 0.00
CA SER A 247 7.25 17.77 0.92
C SER A 247 6.44 18.87 0.24
N VAL A 248 6.79 19.21 -1.00
CA VAL A 248 6.03 20.16 -1.83
C VAL A 248 4.66 19.63 -2.21
N ARG A 249 4.56 18.35 -2.61
CA ARG A 249 3.27 17.71 -2.93
C ARG A 249 2.34 17.64 -1.73
N ALA A 250 2.88 17.36 -0.56
CA ALA A 250 2.13 17.33 0.69
C ALA A 250 1.88 18.73 1.28
N ALA A 251 2.32 19.79 0.60
CA ALA A 251 2.21 21.18 1.05
C ALA A 251 2.71 21.41 2.49
N CYS A 252 3.82 20.78 2.85
CA CYS A 252 4.43 20.92 4.17
C CYS A 252 4.97 22.36 4.37
N THR A 253 4.81 22.93 5.56
CA THR A 253 5.17 24.30 5.89
C THR A 253 6.35 24.40 6.83
N ASP A 254 6.67 23.35 7.53
CA ASP A 254 7.69 23.33 8.57
C ASP A 254 8.60 22.11 8.41
N ASP A 255 9.85 22.26 8.86
CA ASP A 255 10.82 21.16 8.91
C ASP A 255 11.48 21.08 10.28
N ALA A 256 11.77 19.88 10.68
CA ALA A 256 12.58 19.55 11.83
C ALA A 256 13.57 18.46 11.44
N GLY A 257 14.67 18.38 12.15
CA GLY A 257 15.62 17.32 11.87
C GLY A 257 16.83 17.41 12.76
N GLU A 258 17.60 16.34 12.74
CA GLU A 258 18.89 16.25 13.40
C GLU A 258 19.90 15.56 12.49
N SER A 259 21.14 16.01 12.52
CA SER A 259 22.23 15.36 11.82
C SER A 259 23.32 15.01 12.82
N THR A 260 23.74 13.76 12.78
CA THR A 260 24.87 13.24 13.55
C THR A 260 26.01 12.84 12.62
N LEU A 261 27.07 12.25 13.15
CA LEU A 261 28.16 11.71 12.32
C LEU A 261 27.76 10.45 11.53
N THR A 262 26.66 9.83 11.86
CA THR A 262 26.25 8.53 11.29
C THR A 262 24.87 8.56 10.65
N LEU A 263 24.07 9.58 10.91
CA LEU A 263 22.67 9.64 10.48
C LEU A 263 22.25 11.10 10.29
N GLU A 264 21.56 11.34 9.19
CA GLU A 264 20.69 12.49 8.95
C GLU A 264 19.24 12.06 9.10
N HIS A 265 18.47 12.80 9.89
CA HIS A 265 17.04 12.56 10.06
C HIS A 265 16.30 13.87 9.79
N ILE A 266 15.45 13.89 8.78
CA ILE A 266 14.67 15.05 8.35
C ILE A 266 13.18 14.71 8.46
N ILE A 267 12.41 15.66 9.01
CA ILE A 267 10.95 15.54 9.12
C ILE A 267 10.35 16.82 8.54
N HIS A 268 9.61 16.70 7.45
CA HIS A 268 8.73 17.77 6.97
C HIS A 268 7.33 17.54 7.58
N HIS A 269 6.80 18.57 8.23
CA HIS A 269 5.53 18.52 8.96
C HIS A 269 4.69 19.80 8.71
N GLY A 270 3.52 19.89 9.36
CA GLY A 270 2.57 20.95 9.03
C GLY A 270 2.03 20.81 7.61
N CYS A 271 1.94 19.58 7.13
CA CYS A 271 1.49 19.25 5.79
C CYS A 271 -0.04 19.21 5.72
N GLU A 272 -0.61 19.25 4.51
CA GLU A 272 -2.04 19.02 4.32
C GLU A 272 -2.45 17.62 4.81
N ALA A 273 -3.70 17.50 5.30
CA ALA A 273 -4.26 16.25 5.84
C ALA A 273 -3.46 15.62 7.00
N ASP A 274 -2.67 16.43 7.73
CA ASP A 274 -1.85 16.00 8.87
C ASP A 274 -0.85 14.86 8.54
N VAL A 275 -0.47 14.73 7.26
CA VAL A 275 0.58 13.78 6.86
C VAL A 275 1.98 14.31 7.20
N ARG A 276 2.99 13.46 7.04
CA ARG A 276 4.40 13.77 7.30
C ARG A 276 5.29 13.13 6.24
N ILE A 277 6.33 13.85 5.84
CA ILE A 277 7.40 13.30 5.01
C ILE A 277 8.63 13.17 5.89
N GLU A 278 9.15 11.95 6.02
CA GLU A 278 10.24 11.63 6.94
C GLU A 278 11.37 10.90 6.21
N HIS A 279 12.59 11.35 6.42
CA HIS A 279 13.76 10.79 5.76
C HIS A 279 14.88 10.47 6.74
N TYR A 280 15.48 9.29 6.55
CA TYR A 280 16.68 8.82 7.24
C TYR A 280 17.81 8.58 6.23
N GLY A 281 18.81 9.46 6.19
CA GLY A 281 20.05 9.30 5.42
C GLY A 281 21.14 8.68 6.29
N ILE A 282 21.57 7.44 6.01
CA ILE A 282 22.56 6.73 6.81
C ILE A 282 23.95 6.93 6.20
N GLU A 283 24.84 7.65 6.89
CA GLU A 283 26.13 8.16 6.36
C GLU A 283 27.09 7.09 5.81
N PHE A 284 27.13 5.90 6.42
CA PHE A 284 28.08 4.85 6.07
C PHE A 284 27.41 3.57 5.56
N GLN A 285 26.15 3.66 5.18
CA GLN A 285 25.36 2.56 4.64
C GLN A 285 25.38 2.61 3.10
N GLY A 286 25.50 1.45 2.45
CA GLY A 286 25.26 1.27 1.03
C GLY A 286 23.81 0.79 0.76
N HIS A 287 23.64 0.01 -0.31
CA HIS A 287 22.32 -0.48 -0.76
C HIS A 287 21.65 -1.51 0.17
N GLY A 288 22.42 -2.15 1.06
CA GLY A 288 21.91 -3.22 1.92
C GLY A 288 20.96 -2.72 3.02
N TRP A 289 19.91 -3.46 3.27
CA TRP A 289 18.95 -3.19 4.34
C TRP A 289 19.62 -3.26 5.72
N PRO A 290 19.54 -2.22 6.55
CA PRO A 290 20.12 -2.24 7.89
C PRO A 290 19.19 -2.97 8.87
N ASP A 291 19.77 -3.67 9.86
CA ASP A 291 18.99 -4.27 10.93
C ASP A 291 18.27 -3.22 11.77
N GLN A 292 18.93 -2.07 11.98
CA GLN A 292 18.43 -0.97 12.80
C GLN A 292 18.76 0.39 12.18
N VAL A 293 17.86 1.34 12.39
CA VAL A 293 18.05 2.77 12.10
C VAL A 293 17.81 3.54 13.39
N ASN A 294 18.76 4.37 13.77
CA ASN A 294 18.69 5.18 15.01
C ASN A 294 18.36 4.36 16.28
N GLY A 295 18.86 3.13 16.37
CA GLY A 295 18.66 2.24 17.51
C GLY A 295 17.29 1.54 17.57
N THR A 296 16.47 1.71 16.54
CA THR A 296 15.20 0.98 16.37
C THR A 296 15.34 -0.02 15.22
N GLU A 297 14.85 -1.23 15.39
CA GLU A 297 14.80 -2.21 14.30
C GLU A 297 14.04 -1.65 13.10
N THR A 298 14.57 -1.85 11.90
CA THR A 298 14.06 -1.19 10.69
C THR A 298 12.59 -1.56 10.41
N TYR A 299 12.21 -2.81 10.58
CA TYR A 299 10.81 -3.25 10.43
C TYR A 299 9.88 -2.55 11.42
N ARG A 300 10.31 -2.34 12.67
CA ARG A 300 9.53 -1.67 13.71
C ARG A 300 9.49 -0.15 13.48
N LEU A 301 10.57 0.45 12.99
CA LEU A 301 10.60 1.85 12.61
C LEU A 301 9.54 2.15 11.52
N MET A 302 9.47 1.30 10.50
CA MET A 302 8.48 1.44 9.42
C MET A 302 7.05 1.32 9.95
N TRP A 303 6.77 0.30 10.77
CA TRP A 303 5.45 0.15 11.39
C TRP A 303 5.07 1.34 12.27
N ASN A 304 5.98 1.79 13.11
CA ASN A 304 5.73 2.94 14.00
C ASN A 304 5.34 4.19 13.20
N PHE A 305 5.97 4.41 12.05
CA PHE A 305 5.59 5.50 11.16
C PHE A 305 4.21 5.25 10.51
N LEU A 306 4.04 4.12 9.84
CA LEU A 306 2.83 3.82 9.07
C LEU A 306 1.57 3.86 9.94
N SER A 307 1.62 3.27 11.13
CA SER A 307 0.48 3.12 12.03
C SER A 307 -0.07 4.44 12.60
N GLU A 308 0.65 5.56 12.43
CA GLU A 308 0.19 6.89 12.81
C GLU A 308 -0.84 7.48 11.84
N PHE A 309 -0.95 6.93 10.62
CA PHE A 309 -1.75 7.52 9.55
C PHE A 309 -2.96 6.65 9.19
N ALA A 310 -4.04 7.35 8.86
CA ALA A 310 -5.24 6.76 8.30
C ALA A 310 -5.70 7.63 7.12
N HIS A 311 -6.18 6.99 6.05
CA HIS A 311 -6.73 7.69 4.90
C HIS A 311 -8.02 8.42 5.33
N VAL A 312 -8.08 9.71 5.08
CA VAL A 312 -9.30 10.51 5.23
C VAL A 312 -9.99 10.56 3.88
N GLY A 313 -11.13 9.87 3.77
CA GLY A 313 -11.93 9.79 2.56
C GLY A 313 -12.52 11.13 2.10
#